data_af5321b2d0ab38661e65175b4d03fd7a
#
_entry.id   af5321b2d0ab38661e65175b4d03fd7a
#
_cell.length_a   1.000
_cell.length_b   1.000
_cell.length_c   1.000
_cell.angle_alpha   90.00
_cell.angle_beta   90.00
_cell.angle_gamma   90.00
#
_symmetry.space_group_name_H-M   'P 1'
#
loop_
_entity.id
_entity.type
_entity.pdbx_description
1 polymer ?
#
loop_
_entity_poly.entity_id
_entity_poly.type
_entity_poly.pdbx_seq_one_letter_code
_entity_poly.pdbx_strand_id
1 'polypeptide(L)'
;MVVAVTRPTRLNISQAAVTHNVQQVRESAQASFVFLAVKANAYGFGLVPMSQAALAGGVDGLAVAVLDEGLALRQAGITAPILVLGITLPQYAKLLADNQVMATVGSLAWLETAAEYLSPDGPRLQVNLAVDTGMGRIGFRERATLETAITYLKAHDDIFDYQSIMTHFSEADSTEEDYFHQQLHRWHELTDGLPMPPLVHLANSGAAMYHADEMPTDVIRAGTVVYGVEPSLGELRDDDYLEPVMTLETELVFVKRCHKGEGVSYGHTYYTEEGEWIGTVPVGYGDGLPRKMQGFEVIVNGEHRPIVGKLAMDQMMISLPGELPIGTTVTIIGRQGDVENRLEDVADYVGLAPWEISTGLQERIYRQITD
;
A
#
# COMPACT_ATOMS: atom_id res chain seq x y z
N MET A 1 11.93 0.55 15.85
CA MET A 1 10.80 0.88 16.78
C MET A 1 10.49 -0.38 17.59
N VAL A 2 9.88 -0.28 18.79
CA VAL A 2 9.56 -1.48 19.59
C VAL A 2 8.19 -2.00 19.17
N VAL A 3 8.12 -3.26 18.74
CA VAL A 3 6.87 -3.97 18.48
C VAL A 3 6.28 -4.47 19.80
N ALA A 4 5.03 -4.15 20.09
CA ALA A 4 4.38 -4.46 21.38
C ALA A 4 3.71 -5.85 21.35
N VAL A 5 4.49 -6.91 21.22
CA VAL A 5 4.00 -8.31 21.09
C VAL A 5 3.23 -8.83 22.30
N THR A 6 3.41 -8.21 23.47
CA THR A 6 2.70 -8.60 24.71
C THR A 6 1.33 -7.93 24.85
N ARG A 7 1.01 -7.00 23.96
CA ARG A 7 -0.27 -6.29 23.92
C ARG A 7 -1.23 -7.06 22.97
N PRO A 8 -2.52 -7.19 23.29
CA PRO A 8 -3.45 -7.95 22.43
C PRO A 8 -3.81 -7.25 21.10
N THR A 9 -3.32 -6.02 20.88
CA THR A 9 -3.56 -5.27 19.65
C THR A 9 -2.70 -5.82 18.52
N ARG A 10 -3.34 -6.25 17.43
CA ARG A 10 -2.66 -6.84 16.26
C ARG A 10 -3.35 -6.46 14.96
N LEU A 11 -2.55 -6.42 13.91
CA LEU A 11 -2.98 -6.29 12.54
C LEU A 11 -2.75 -7.65 11.85
N ASN A 12 -3.83 -8.30 11.51
CA ASN A 12 -3.83 -9.57 10.79
C ASN A 12 -3.92 -9.30 9.28
N ILE A 13 -3.14 -10.06 8.51
CA ILE A 13 -3.10 -10.02 7.04
C ILE A 13 -3.61 -11.38 6.57
N SER A 14 -4.78 -11.41 5.94
CA SER A 14 -5.34 -12.64 5.38
C SER A 14 -4.56 -13.07 4.13
N GLN A 15 -3.88 -14.22 4.22
CA GLN A 15 -3.19 -14.82 3.08
C GLN A 15 -4.17 -15.21 1.97
N ALA A 16 -5.33 -15.74 2.34
CA ALA A 16 -6.37 -16.11 1.39
C ALA A 16 -6.88 -14.91 0.60
N ALA A 17 -7.18 -13.79 1.29
CA ALA A 17 -7.63 -12.55 0.65
C ALA A 17 -6.56 -11.96 -0.29
N VAL A 18 -5.28 -11.93 0.13
CA VAL A 18 -4.17 -11.51 -0.73
C VAL A 18 -4.12 -12.34 -2.00
N THR A 19 -4.19 -13.67 -1.87
CA THR A 19 -4.14 -14.60 -3.01
C THR A 19 -5.33 -14.38 -3.95
N HIS A 20 -6.54 -14.26 -3.39
CA HIS A 20 -7.75 -13.97 -4.15
C HIS A 20 -7.62 -12.66 -4.95
N ASN A 21 -7.23 -11.58 -4.30
CA ASN A 21 -7.13 -10.26 -4.93
C ASN A 21 -6.02 -10.21 -6.00
N VAL A 22 -4.90 -10.92 -5.81
CA VAL A 22 -3.86 -11.08 -6.83
C VAL A 22 -4.42 -11.79 -8.06
N GLN A 23 -5.22 -12.85 -7.88
CA GLN A 23 -5.87 -13.56 -8.97
C GLN A 23 -6.87 -12.65 -9.71
N GLN A 24 -7.70 -11.91 -8.98
CA GLN A 24 -8.68 -10.98 -9.57
C GLN A 24 -8.01 -9.95 -10.49
N VAL A 25 -6.95 -9.27 -10.02
CA VAL A 25 -6.27 -8.28 -10.87
C VAL A 25 -5.50 -8.91 -12.03
N ARG A 26 -4.92 -10.10 -11.82
CA ARG A 26 -4.21 -10.83 -12.88
C ARG A 26 -5.16 -11.26 -14.00
N GLU A 27 -6.33 -11.80 -13.64
CA GLU A 27 -7.36 -12.22 -14.59
C GLU A 27 -7.98 -11.02 -15.32
N SER A 28 -8.33 -9.96 -14.60
CA SER A 28 -8.90 -8.74 -15.20
C SER A 28 -7.97 -8.11 -16.22
N ALA A 29 -6.70 -7.98 -15.89
CA ALA A 29 -5.68 -7.39 -16.76
C ALA A 29 -5.05 -8.40 -17.75
N GLN A 30 -5.39 -9.69 -17.71
CA GLN A 30 -4.70 -10.77 -18.42
C GLN A 30 -3.17 -10.69 -18.24
N ALA A 31 -2.73 -10.33 -17.00
CA ALA A 31 -1.36 -9.96 -16.75
C ALA A 31 -0.41 -11.17 -16.73
N SER A 32 0.67 -11.12 -17.52
CA SER A 32 1.77 -12.09 -17.48
C SER A 32 2.72 -11.83 -16.32
N PHE A 33 2.82 -10.57 -15.85
CA PHE A 33 3.68 -10.15 -14.77
C PHE A 33 3.03 -9.09 -13.89
N VAL A 34 3.03 -9.30 -12.58
CA VAL A 34 2.46 -8.40 -11.59
C VAL A 34 3.54 -7.90 -10.64
N PHE A 35 3.83 -6.60 -10.68
CA PHE A 35 4.51 -5.92 -9.57
C PHE A 35 3.49 -5.51 -8.52
N LEU A 36 3.73 -5.83 -7.23
CA LEU A 36 2.98 -5.24 -6.13
C LEU A 36 3.71 -4.03 -5.57
N ALA A 37 3.03 -2.91 -5.46
CA ALA A 37 3.52 -1.74 -4.72
C ALA A 37 3.47 -2.00 -3.21
N VAL A 38 4.65 -2.14 -2.57
CA VAL A 38 4.82 -2.38 -1.12
C VAL A 38 5.51 -1.20 -0.42
N LYS A 39 5.48 -0.03 -1.03
CA LYS A 39 6.03 1.21 -0.49
C LYS A 39 5.32 1.65 0.80
N ALA A 40 5.95 2.54 1.56
CA ALA A 40 5.43 3.08 2.82
C ALA A 40 5.02 1.96 3.81
N ASN A 41 5.99 1.05 4.08
CA ASN A 41 5.77 -0.12 4.93
C ASN A 41 4.62 -1.01 4.42
N ALA A 42 4.58 -1.25 3.08
CA ALA A 42 3.49 -1.95 2.39
C ALA A 42 2.11 -1.32 2.73
N TYR A 43 1.96 -0.04 2.46
CA TYR A 43 0.74 0.72 2.79
C TYR A 43 0.33 0.60 4.27
N GLY A 44 1.30 0.44 5.18
CA GLY A 44 1.09 0.26 6.60
C GLY A 44 0.84 -1.18 7.06
N PHE A 45 0.67 -2.13 6.15
CA PHE A 45 0.44 -3.54 6.47
C PHE A 45 1.70 -4.27 6.99
N GLY A 46 2.87 -3.66 6.82
CA GLY A 46 4.17 -4.25 7.19
C GLY A 46 4.95 -4.74 5.97
N LEU A 47 6.10 -4.13 5.73
CA LEU A 47 6.88 -4.34 4.50
C LEU A 47 7.18 -5.82 4.23
N VAL A 48 7.76 -6.51 5.21
CA VAL A 48 8.17 -7.91 5.03
C VAL A 48 6.98 -8.88 5.04
N PRO A 49 6.07 -8.87 6.04
CA PRO A 49 4.96 -9.83 6.06
C PRO A 49 4.06 -9.69 4.82
N MET A 50 3.69 -8.47 4.43
CA MET A 50 2.84 -8.29 3.23
C MET A 50 3.56 -8.70 1.94
N SER A 51 4.86 -8.42 1.81
CA SER A 51 5.64 -8.87 0.65
C SER A 51 5.72 -10.39 0.55
N GLN A 52 5.87 -11.08 1.69
CA GLN A 52 5.87 -12.55 1.74
C GLN A 52 4.50 -13.12 1.37
N ALA A 53 3.42 -12.55 1.92
CA ALA A 53 2.06 -12.95 1.59
C ALA A 53 1.75 -12.76 0.10
N ALA A 54 2.14 -11.62 -0.47
CA ALA A 54 1.93 -11.30 -1.87
C ALA A 54 2.69 -12.25 -2.83
N LEU A 55 3.96 -12.52 -2.56
CA LEU A 55 4.75 -13.47 -3.35
C LEU A 55 4.18 -14.89 -3.26
N ALA A 56 3.75 -15.31 -2.07
CA ALA A 56 3.05 -16.60 -1.90
C ALA A 56 1.69 -16.61 -2.63
N GLY A 57 1.02 -15.47 -2.73
CA GLY A 57 -0.24 -15.28 -3.46
C GLY A 57 -0.09 -15.17 -4.98
N GLY A 58 1.14 -15.20 -5.52
CA GLY A 58 1.38 -15.24 -6.97
C GLY A 58 1.80 -13.90 -7.59
N VAL A 59 2.26 -12.93 -6.81
CA VAL A 59 2.91 -11.72 -7.31
C VAL A 59 4.32 -12.05 -7.81
N ASP A 60 4.77 -11.48 -8.92
CA ASP A 60 6.06 -11.81 -9.57
C ASP A 60 7.20 -10.89 -9.11
N GLY A 61 6.88 -9.65 -8.73
CA GLY A 61 7.86 -8.65 -8.29
C GLY A 61 7.28 -7.63 -7.34
N LEU A 62 8.15 -6.87 -6.70
CA LEU A 62 7.77 -5.86 -5.71
C LEU A 62 8.21 -4.47 -6.16
N ALA A 63 7.41 -3.46 -5.86
CA ALA A 63 7.72 -2.08 -6.16
C ALA A 63 7.72 -1.24 -4.87
N VAL A 64 8.85 -0.62 -4.56
CA VAL A 64 9.08 0.19 -3.37
C VAL A 64 9.21 1.67 -3.71
N ALA A 65 9.09 2.57 -2.73
CA ALA A 65 9.28 4.00 -2.97
C ALA A 65 10.75 4.40 -2.96
N VAL A 66 11.54 3.83 -2.06
CA VAL A 66 12.94 4.19 -1.78
C VAL A 66 13.83 2.95 -1.72
N LEU A 67 15.12 3.16 -1.98
CA LEU A 67 16.12 2.09 -1.96
C LEU A 67 16.17 1.34 -0.62
N ASP A 68 16.03 2.06 0.51
CA ASP A 68 16.11 1.47 1.84
C ASP A 68 15.04 0.39 2.08
N GLU A 69 13.83 0.57 1.53
CA GLU A 69 12.78 -0.46 1.55
C GLU A 69 13.21 -1.70 0.75
N GLY A 70 13.81 -1.49 -0.43
CA GLY A 70 14.36 -2.59 -1.25
C GLY A 70 15.47 -3.36 -0.53
N LEU A 71 16.38 -2.65 0.14
CA LEU A 71 17.44 -3.25 0.93
C LEU A 71 16.89 -4.05 2.12
N ALA A 72 15.87 -3.53 2.80
CA ALA A 72 15.20 -4.25 3.89
C ALA A 72 14.55 -5.56 3.41
N LEU A 73 13.94 -5.55 2.22
CA LEU A 73 13.39 -6.77 1.61
C LEU A 73 14.50 -7.78 1.26
N ARG A 74 15.62 -7.31 0.71
CA ARG A 74 16.78 -8.19 0.45
C ARG A 74 17.37 -8.79 1.74
N GLN A 75 17.49 -7.98 2.80
CA GLN A 75 17.92 -8.46 4.13
C GLN A 75 16.96 -9.50 4.72
N ALA A 76 15.66 -9.39 4.41
CA ALA A 76 14.66 -10.40 4.78
C ALA A 76 14.69 -11.68 3.90
N GLY A 77 15.62 -11.79 2.95
CA GLY A 77 15.80 -12.96 2.09
C GLY A 77 14.90 -13.00 0.86
N ILE A 78 14.20 -11.92 0.53
CA ILE A 78 13.38 -11.84 -0.68
C ILE A 78 14.27 -11.71 -1.91
N THR A 79 14.15 -12.64 -2.86
CA THR A 79 14.95 -12.72 -4.10
C THR A 79 14.19 -12.28 -5.34
N ALA A 80 12.86 -12.12 -5.26
CA ALA A 80 12.02 -11.65 -6.36
C ALA A 80 12.51 -10.29 -6.90
N PRO A 81 12.18 -9.92 -8.16
CA PRO A 81 12.48 -8.59 -8.71
C PRO A 81 11.97 -7.47 -7.80
N ILE A 82 12.81 -6.45 -7.56
CA ILE A 82 12.45 -5.26 -6.79
C ILE A 82 12.70 -4.02 -7.63
N LEU A 83 11.67 -3.20 -7.82
CA LEU A 83 11.71 -1.93 -8.52
C LEU A 83 11.57 -0.78 -7.53
N VAL A 84 12.51 0.18 -7.54
CA VAL A 84 12.34 1.46 -6.84
C VAL A 84 11.58 2.42 -7.73
N LEU A 85 10.36 2.82 -7.34
CA LEU A 85 9.50 3.72 -8.11
C LEU A 85 9.97 5.18 -8.07
N GLY A 86 10.61 5.59 -6.98
CA GLY A 86 11.19 6.93 -6.83
C GLY A 86 12.56 7.05 -7.50
N ILE A 87 13.03 8.28 -7.71
CA ILE A 87 14.39 8.53 -8.20
C ILE A 87 15.36 8.40 -7.02
N THR A 88 16.23 7.41 -7.07
CA THR A 88 17.38 7.28 -6.17
C THR A 88 18.53 8.13 -6.69
N LEU A 89 19.29 8.79 -5.83
CA LEU A 89 20.44 9.58 -6.28
C LEU A 89 21.50 8.69 -6.96
N PRO A 90 22.15 9.14 -8.08
CA PRO A 90 23.01 8.31 -8.90
C PRO A 90 24.26 7.78 -8.18
N GLN A 91 24.73 8.44 -7.12
CA GLN A 91 25.82 7.95 -6.27
C GLN A 91 25.55 6.59 -5.59
N TYR A 92 24.29 6.18 -5.51
CA TYR A 92 23.87 4.87 -4.99
C TYR A 92 23.75 3.79 -6.08
N ALA A 93 24.17 4.08 -7.33
CA ALA A 93 24.07 3.16 -8.45
C ALA A 93 24.74 1.81 -8.15
N LYS A 94 25.93 1.84 -7.56
CA LYS A 94 26.62 0.62 -7.14
C LYS A 94 25.84 -0.18 -6.08
N LEU A 95 25.24 0.50 -5.10
CA LEU A 95 24.47 -0.17 -4.04
C LEU A 95 23.19 -0.81 -4.61
N LEU A 96 22.51 -0.15 -5.57
CA LEU A 96 21.40 -0.71 -6.31
C LEU A 96 21.81 -1.97 -7.09
N ALA A 97 22.92 -1.89 -7.85
CA ALA A 97 23.44 -3.01 -8.64
C ALA A 97 23.84 -4.20 -7.78
N ASP A 98 24.63 -3.97 -6.71
CA ASP A 98 25.10 -5.01 -5.78
C ASP A 98 23.95 -5.77 -5.12
N ASN A 99 22.80 -5.12 -4.91
CA ASN A 99 21.63 -5.72 -4.30
C ASN A 99 20.55 -6.15 -5.32
N GLN A 100 20.82 -6.04 -6.62
CA GLN A 100 19.87 -6.39 -7.68
C GLN A 100 18.52 -5.69 -7.50
N VAL A 101 18.55 -4.39 -7.19
CA VAL A 101 17.38 -3.52 -7.07
C VAL A 101 17.33 -2.62 -8.28
N MET A 102 16.23 -2.68 -9.03
CA MET A 102 16.04 -1.92 -10.27
C MET A 102 15.82 -0.45 -9.98
N ALA A 103 16.58 0.42 -10.64
CA ALA A 103 16.52 1.87 -10.48
C ALA A 103 15.55 2.50 -11.48
N THR A 104 14.65 3.37 -11.02
CA THR A 104 13.89 4.24 -11.92
C THR A 104 14.71 5.47 -12.30
N VAL A 105 14.79 5.71 -13.61
CA VAL A 105 15.59 6.78 -14.22
C VAL A 105 14.69 7.67 -15.09
N GLY A 106 14.79 8.99 -14.90
CA GLY A 106 13.98 9.97 -15.62
C GLY A 106 14.79 10.99 -16.43
N SER A 107 16.13 10.83 -16.52
CA SER A 107 16.99 11.73 -17.32
C SER A 107 18.30 11.07 -17.73
N LEU A 108 18.85 11.52 -18.87
CA LEU A 108 20.17 11.10 -19.34
C LEU A 108 21.28 11.48 -18.35
N ALA A 109 21.23 12.69 -17.79
CA ALA A 109 22.23 13.15 -16.82
C ALA A 109 22.33 12.23 -15.58
N TRP A 110 21.23 11.58 -15.19
CA TRP A 110 21.26 10.58 -14.13
C TRP A 110 22.09 9.36 -14.53
N LEU A 111 21.91 8.85 -15.77
CA LEU A 111 22.69 7.70 -16.30
C LEU A 111 24.18 8.03 -16.41
N GLU A 112 24.51 9.21 -16.97
CA GLU A 112 25.90 9.67 -17.10
C GLU A 112 26.61 9.75 -15.74
N THR A 113 25.93 10.31 -14.73
CA THR A 113 26.48 10.39 -13.37
C THR A 113 26.59 9.01 -12.72
N ALA A 114 25.55 8.14 -12.89
CA ALA A 114 25.56 6.80 -12.32
C ALA A 114 26.70 5.93 -12.87
N ALA A 115 27.07 6.10 -14.14
CA ALA A 115 28.17 5.38 -14.77
C ALA A 115 29.50 5.59 -14.07
N GLU A 116 29.73 6.75 -13.43
CA GLU A 116 30.93 7.03 -12.66
C GLU A 116 31.10 6.14 -11.41
N TYR A 117 30.02 5.53 -10.94
CA TYR A 117 29.97 4.66 -9.74
C TYR A 117 29.89 3.17 -10.07
N LEU A 118 29.78 2.80 -11.34
CA LEU A 118 29.69 1.42 -11.83
C LEU A 118 30.99 0.95 -12.43
N SER A 119 31.17 -0.35 -12.56
CA SER A 119 32.34 -0.98 -13.16
C SER A 119 31.92 -2.14 -14.05
N PRO A 120 32.53 -2.34 -15.21
CA PRO A 120 32.31 -3.51 -16.07
C PRO A 120 32.61 -4.87 -15.40
N ASP A 121 33.47 -4.86 -14.36
CA ASP A 121 33.79 -6.06 -13.57
C ASP A 121 32.75 -6.32 -12.47
N GLY A 122 31.80 -5.42 -12.24
CA GLY A 122 30.75 -5.52 -11.24
C GLY A 122 29.41 -6.00 -11.78
N PRO A 123 28.39 -6.13 -10.91
CA PRO A 123 27.04 -6.42 -11.37
C PRO A 123 26.47 -5.20 -12.13
N ARG A 124 25.79 -5.48 -13.25
CA ARG A 124 25.11 -4.44 -14.03
C ARG A 124 23.93 -3.88 -13.26
N LEU A 125 23.72 -2.57 -13.36
CA LEU A 125 22.56 -1.91 -12.79
C LEU A 125 21.33 -2.14 -13.66
N GLN A 126 20.30 -2.77 -13.11
CA GLN A 126 18.98 -2.88 -13.74
C GLN A 126 18.30 -1.53 -13.80
N VAL A 127 17.88 -1.10 -14.97
CA VAL A 127 17.31 0.21 -15.24
C VAL A 127 15.86 0.10 -15.69
N ASN A 128 15.00 0.90 -15.06
CA ASN A 128 13.64 1.20 -15.47
C ASN A 128 13.57 2.66 -15.93
N LEU A 129 13.26 2.91 -17.21
CA LEU A 129 13.04 4.28 -17.69
C LEU A 129 11.62 4.73 -17.37
N ALA A 130 11.49 5.89 -16.74
CA ALA A 130 10.20 6.52 -16.52
C ALA A 130 9.89 7.51 -17.64
N VAL A 131 8.66 7.44 -18.18
CA VAL A 131 8.11 8.37 -19.17
C VAL A 131 6.98 9.16 -18.53
N ASP A 132 7.09 10.49 -18.51
CA ASP A 132 6.03 11.36 -18.00
C ASP A 132 5.05 11.72 -19.12
N THR A 133 3.97 10.97 -19.17
CA THR A 133 2.88 11.18 -20.14
C THR A 133 1.82 12.19 -19.66
N GLY A 134 1.95 12.69 -18.43
CA GLY A 134 0.98 13.64 -17.86
C GLY A 134 0.81 13.55 -16.34
N MET A 135 1.43 12.57 -15.67
CA MET A 135 1.44 12.53 -14.20
C MET A 135 2.15 13.75 -13.58
N GLY A 136 3.11 14.38 -14.30
CA GLY A 136 3.79 15.59 -13.87
C GLY A 136 4.74 15.40 -12.69
N ARG A 137 5.25 14.18 -12.48
CA ARG A 137 6.05 13.83 -11.31
C ARG A 137 7.52 13.52 -11.63
N ILE A 138 7.76 12.51 -12.46
CA ILE A 138 9.10 12.07 -12.87
C ILE A 138 9.04 11.49 -14.29
N GLY A 139 10.15 11.58 -15.05
CA GLY A 139 10.27 10.88 -16.32
C GLY A 139 10.64 11.77 -17.50
N PHE A 140 10.97 11.10 -18.60
CA PHE A 140 11.25 11.74 -19.89
C PHE A 140 9.95 12.31 -20.47
N ARG A 141 10.02 13.56 -20.93
CA ARG A 141 8.87 14.28 -21.49
C ARG A 141 8.97 14.51 -23.00
N GLU A 142 10.14 14.23 -23.57
CA GLU A 142 10.44 14.44 -24.99
C GLU A 142 11.04 13.16 -25.59
N ARG A 143 10.53 12.77 -26.76
CA ARG A 143 10.98 11.57 -27.49
C ARG A 143 12.49 11.56 -27.72
N ALA A 144 13.06 12.68 -28.17
CA ALA A 144 14.48 12.77 -28.52
C ALA A 144 15.38 12.50 -27.29
N THR A 145 15.01 12.99 -26.11
CA THR A 145 15.77 12.74 -24.88
C THR A 145 15.64 11.28 -24.40
N LEU A 146 14.47 10.67 -24.55
CA LEU A 146 14.24 9.25 -24.26
C LEU A 146 15.07 8.35 -25.21
N GLU A 147 15.04 8.63 -26.51
CA GLU A 147 15.82 7.89 -27.53
C GLU A 147 17.32 7.99 -27.27
N THR A 148 17.82 9.17 -26.87
CA THR A 148 19.21 9.35 -26.47
C THR A 148 19.56 8.51 -25.24
N ALA A 149 18.69 8.45 -24.23
CA ALA A 149 18.90 7.62 -23.04
C ALA A 149 18.92 6.12 -23.36
N ILE A 150 18.02 5.65 -24.23
CA ILE A 150 18.00 4.25 -24.70
C ILE A 150 19.30 3.92 -25.48
N THR A 151 19.76 4.84 -26.32
CA THR A 151 21.01 4.69 -27.07
C THR A 151 22.20 4.63 -26.13
N TYR A 152 22.21 5.49 -25.09
CA TYR A 152 23.24 5.49 -24.06
C TYR A 152 23.31 4.15 -23.30
N LEU A 153 22.15 3.64 -22.86
CA LEU A 153 22.05 2.34 -22.18
C LEU A 153 22.61 1.20 -23.04
N LYS A 154 22.32 1.17 -24.34
CA LYS A 154 22.85 0.18 -25.28
C LYS A 154 24.35 0.31 -25.50
N ALA A 155 24.91 1.53 -25.48
CA ALA A 155 26.34 1.75 -25.63
C ALA A 155 27.12 1.41 -24.37
N HIS A 156 26.47 1.27 -23.22
CA HIS A 156 27.04 0.96 -21.91
C HIS A 156 26.38 -0.30 -21.30
N ASP A 157 26.12 -1.30 -22.15
CA ASP A 157 25.48 -2.56 -21.73
C ASP A 157 26.40 -3.46 -20.88
N ASP A 158 27.65 -3.06 -20.75
CA ASP A 158 28.63 -3.65 -19.82
C ASP A 158 28.37 -3.27 -18.35
N ILE A 159 27.71 -2.12 -18.08
CA ILE A 159 27.42 -1.63 -16.71
C ILE A 159 25.91 -1.45 -16.45
N PHE A 160 25.11 -1.29 -17.49
CA PHE A 160 23.65 -1.14 -17.37
C PHE A 160 22.90 -2.33 -18.00
N ASP A 161 21.74 -2.63 -17.43
CA ASP A 161 20.81 -3.62 -17.94
C ASP A 161 19.44 -2.96 -18.12
N TYR A 162 19.05 -2.63 -19.36
CA TYR A 162 17.76 -2.01 -19.68
C TYR A 162 16.63 -3.01 -19.55
N GLN A 163 16.07 -3.15 -18.33
CA GLN A 163 15.09 -4.16 -17.98
C GLN A 163 13.65 -3.70 -18.15
N SER A 164 13.36 -2.41 -17.92
CA SER A 164 11.98 -1.97 -17.98
C SER A 164 11.80 -0.50 -18.38
N ILE A 165 10.57 -0.19 -18.79
CA ILE A 165 10.10 1.17 -19.09
C ILE A 165 8.67 1.31 -18.56
N MET A 166 8.34 2.50 -18.02
CA MET A 166 7.01 2.74 -17.46
C MET A 166 6.47 4.15 -17.71
N THR A 167 5.15 4.27 -17.66
CA THR A 167 4.45 5.51 -17.30
C THR A 167 3.54 5.28 -16.10
N HIS A 168 2.79 6.29 -15.67
CA HIS A 168 1.80 6.19 -14.61
C HIS A 168 0.59 7.06 -14.92
N PHE A 169 -0.59 6.45 -14.89
CA PHE A 169 -1.84 7.15 -15.08
C PHE A 169 -2.29 7.83 -13.79
N SER A 170 -2.79 9.06 -13.91
CA SER A 170 -3.24 9.86 -12.76
C SER A 170 -4.72 9.71 -12.46
N GLU A 171 -5.52 9.31 -13.45
CA GLU A 171 -6.98 9.30 -13.40
C GLU A 171 -7.58 8.05 -14.08
N ALA A 172 -6.91 6.88 -13.96
CA ALA A 172 -7.42 5.64 -14.53
C ALA A 172 -8.57 5.01 -13.71
N ASP A 173 -8.94 5.60 -12.61
CA ASP A 173 -9.98 5.22 -11.67
C ASP A 173 -11.09 6.28 -11.55
N SER A 174 -11.15 7.20 -12.53
CA SER A 174 -12.15 8.26 -12.65
C SER A 174 -13.25 7.89 -13.65
N THR A 175 -14.45 8.43 -13.45
CA THR A 175 -15.54 8.39 -14.45
C THR A 175 -15.25 9.25 -15.68
N GLU A 176 -14.31 10.19 -15.60
CA GLU A 176 -13.85 11.03 -16.71
C GLU A 176 -12.59 10.43 -17.33
N GLU A 177 -12.70 9.89 -18.54
CA GLU A 177 -11.61 9.13 -19.19
C GLU A 177 -10.70 9.98 -20.12
N ASP A 178 -11.06 11.24 -20.37
CA ASP A 178 -10.35 12.08 -21.35
C ASP A 178 -8.86 12.21 -21.04
N TYR A 179 -8.51 12.41 -19.76
CA TYR A 179 -7.11 12.55 -19.37
C TYR A 179 -6.34 11.23 -19.42
N PHE A 180 -7.00 10.13 -19.09
CA PHE A 180 -6.43 8.79 -19.26
C PHE A 180 -6.06 8.54 -20.74
N HIS A 181 -6.98 8.78 -21.68
CA HIS A 181 -6.73 8.64 -23.12
C HIS A 181 -5.65 9.61 -23.62
N GLN A 182 -5.61 10.83 -23.11
CA GLN A 182 -4.53 11.78 -23.41
C GLN A 182 -3.17 11.24 -22.98
N GLN A 183 -3.07 10.66 -21.78
CA GLN A 183 -1.81 10.05 -21.30
C GLN A 183 -1.42 8.84 -22.16
N LEU A 184 -2.38 7.98 -22.55
CA LEU A 184 -2.13 6.84 -23.41
C LEU A 184 -1.66 7.27 -24.80
N HIS A 185 -2.31 8.28 -25.41
CA HIS A 185 -1.87 8.86 -26.67
C HIS A 185 -0.45 9.41 -26.57
N ARG A 186 -0.14 10.14 -25.49
CA ARG A 186 1.19 10.69 -25.22
C ARG A 186 2.26 9.60 -25.06
N TRP A 187 1.90 8.46 -24.47
CA TRP A 187 2.77 7.30 -24.42
C TRP A 187 3.18 6.86 -25.83
N HIS A 188 2.24 6.67 -26.74
CA HIS A 188 2.49 6.28 -28.11
C HIS A 188 3.36 7.30 -28.85
N GLU A 189 3.07 8.59 -28.73
CA GLU A 189 3.90 9.64 -29.34
C GLU A 189 5.38 9.57 -28.90
N LEU A 190 5.61 9.27 -27.62
CA LEU A 190 6.95 9.25 -27.05
C LEU A 190 7.71 7.96 -27.34
N THR A 191 7.01 6.83 -27.48
CA THR A 191 7.66 5.51 -27.44
C THR A 191 7.55 4.68 -28.73
N ASP A 192 6.55 4.91 -29.60
CA ASP A 192 6.33 4.07 -30.78
C ASP A 192 7.56 3.98 -31.68
N GLY A 193 7.94 2.73 -32.01
CA GLY A 193 9.13 2.44 -32.82
C GLY A 193 10.47 2.55 -32.10
N LEU A 194 10.49 2.89 -30.80
CA LEU A 194 11.70 2.79 -30.00
C LEU A 194 11.94 1.32 -29.57
N PRO A 195 13.18 0.91 -29.35
CA PRO A 195 13.49 -0.42 -28.82
C PRO A 195 12.98 -0.54 -27.38
N MET A 196 12.07 -1.50 -27.16
CA MET A 196 11.48 -1.78 -25.85
C MET A 196 12.28 -2.82 -25.04
N PRO A 197 12.34 -2.68 -23.72
CA PRO A 197 12.91 -3.67 -22.82
C PRO A 197 11.93 -4.83 -22.58
N PRO A 198 12.36 -5.89 -21.87
CA PRO A 198 11.49 -7.03 -21.54
C PRO A 198 10.22 -6.66 -20.77
N LEU A 199 10.27 -5.69 -19.88
CA LEU A 199 9.13 -5.28 -19.05
C LEU A 199 8.67 -3.87 -19.42
N VAL A 200 7.51 -3.79 -20.06
CA VAL A 200 6.84 -2.52 -20.39
C VAL A 200 5.57 -2.43 -19.56
N HIS A 201 5.49 -1.51 -18.61
CA HIS A 201 4.41 -1.47 -17.66
C HIS A 201 3.78 -0.08 -17.49
N LEU A 202 2.54 0.05 -17.92
CA LEU A 202 1.75 1.28 -17.85
C LEU A 202 0.74 1.22 -16.70
N ALA A 203 -0.03 0.12 -16.66
CA ALA A 203 -1.19 -0.02 -15.79
C ALA A 203 -0.83 0.03 -14.30
N ASN A 204 -1.52 0.89 -13.56
CA ASN A 204 -1.72 0.84 -12.11
C ASN A 204 -2.98 0.01 -11.79
N SER A 205 -3.46 -0.01 -10.55
CA SER A 205 -4.67 -0.77 -10.17
C SER A 205 -5.89 -0.34 -10.99
N GLY A 206 -6.15 0.98 -11.13
CA GLY A 206 -7.28 1.48 -11.90
C GLY A 206 -7.20 1.06 -13.37
N ALA A 207 -6.08 1.32 -14.06
CA ALA A 207 -5.92 0.93 -15.45
C ALA A 207 -6.02 -0.60 -15.65
N ALA A 208 -5.51 -1.40 -14.70
CA ALA A 208 -5.59 -2.85 -14.75
C ALA A 208 -7.03 -3.38 -14.61
N MET A 209 -7.88 -2.68 -13.84
CA MET A 209 -9.24 -3.12 -13.57
C MET A 209 -10.26 -2.58 -14.59
N TYR A 210 -10.04 -1.38 -15.16
CA TYR A 210 -11.05 -0.71 -15.99
C TYR A 210 -10.65 -0.52 -17.44
N HIS A 211 -9.34 -0.51 -17.75
CA HIS A 211 -8.81 -0.22 -19.09
C HIS A 211 -7.87 -1.30 -19.62
N ALA A 212 -8.00 -2.54 -19.13
CA ALA A 212 -7.09 -3.63 -19.51
C ALA A 212 -7.02 -3.87 -21.03
N ASP A 213 -8.16 -3.79 -21.70
CA ASP A 213 -8.26 -4.01 -23.17
C ASP A 213 -7.57 -2.90 -24.00
N GLU A 214 -7.32 -1.75 -23.39
CA GLU A 214 -6.65 -0.62 -24.02
C GLU A 214 -5.13 -0.62 -23.77
N MET A 215 -4.65 -1.47 -22.86
CA MET A 215 -3.23 -1.50 -22.52
C MET A 215 -2.41 -2.21 -23.60
N PRO A 216 -1.31 -1.59 -24.07
CA PRO A 216 -0.44 -2.21 -25.06
C PRO A 216 0.45 -3.34 -24.47
N THR A 217 0.34 -3.62 -23.18
CA THR A 217 1.20 -4.57 -22.46
C THR A 217 0.44 -5.27 -21.34
N ASP A 218 0.92 -6.44 -20.97
CA ASP A 218 0.39 -7.34 -19.95
C ASP A 218 1.19 -7.33 -18.64
N VAL A 219 2.08 -6.35 -18.46
CA VAL A 219 2.82 -6.14 -17.21
C VAL A 219 2.17 -5.00 -16.42
N ILE A 220 1.78 -5.28 -15.18
CA ILE A 220 1.05 -4.32 -14.34
C ILE A 220 1.79 -3.99 -13.03
N ARG A 221 1.45 -2.85 -12.45
CA ARG A 221 1.85 -2.46 -11.10
C ARG A 221 0.63 -2.31 -10.23
N ALA A 222 0.22 -3.41 -9.61
CA ALA A 222 -0.90 -3.42 -8.69
C ALA A 222 -0.54 -2.70 -7.37
N GLY A 223 -1.51 -2.07 -6.78
CA GLY A 223 -1.45 -1.46 -5.45
C GLY A 223 -2.74 -1.79 -4.72
N THR A 224 -3.63 -0.81 -4.62
CA THR A 224 -4.88 -0.81 -3.85
C THR A 224 -5.68 -2.10 -3.95
N VAL A 225 -5.88 -2.60 -5.15
CA VAL A 225 -6.66 -3.81 -5.43
C VAL A 225 -6.14 -5.04 -4.67
N VAL A 226 -4.82 -5.23 -4.56
CA VAL A 226 -4.26 -6.39 -3.83
C VAL A 226 -4.45 -6.25 -2.32
N TYR A 227 -4.56 -5.03 -1.81
CA TYR A 227 -4.85 -4.75 -0.40
C TYR A 227 -6.35 -4.85 -0.06
N GLY A 228 -7.19 -5.16 -1.04
CA GLY A 228 -8.63 -5.33 -0.87
C GLY A 228 -9.42 -4.02 -0.87
N VAL A 229 -8.84 -2.96 -1.45
CA VAL A 229 -9.52 -1.66 -1.63
C VAL A 229 -9.76 -1.43 -3.11
N GLU A 230 -11.01 -1.21 -3.46
CA GLU A 230 -11.46 -0.96 -4.81
C GLU A 230 -10.89 0.39 -5.31
N PRO A 231 -10.23 0.43 -6.51
CA PRO A 231 -9.51 1.62 -6.94
C PRO A 231 -10.33 2.89 -7.07
N SER A 232 -11.60 2.81 -7.51
CA SER A 232 -12.49 3.94 -7.68
C SER A 232 -13.31 4.27 -6.42
N LEU A 233 -13.13 3.53 -5.32
CA LEU A 233 -13.92 3.61 -4.10
C LEU A 233 -15.44 3.47 -4.35
N GLY A 234 -15.81 2.60 -5.30
CA GLY A 234 -17.19 2.30 -5.66
C GLY A 234 -17.82 3.21 -6.72
N GLU A 235 -17.07 4.17 -7.29
CA GLU A 235 -17.61 5.04 -8.35
C GLU A 235 -17.79 4.33 -9.70
N LEU A 236 -16.87 3.41 -10.06
CA LEU A 236 -16.89 2.69 -11.35
C LEU A 236 -17.41 1.27 -11.22
N ARG A 237 -17.18 0.64 -10.09
CA ARG A 237 -17.54 -0.75 -9.83
C ARG A 237 -17.77 -0.99 -8.35
N ASP A 238 -18.76 -1.84 -8.03
CA ASP A 238 -18.93 -2.36 -6.67
C ASP A 238 -17.69 -3.17 -6.24
N ASP A 239 -17.43 -3.22 -4.94
CA ASP A 239 -16.23 -3.83 -4.38
C ASP A 239 -16.38 -5.31 -4.00
N ASP A 240 -17.51 -5.93 -4.35
CA ASP A 240 -17.88 -7.31 -4.02
C ASP A 240 -16.96 -8.40 -4.59
N TYR A 241 -16.05 -8.01 -5.50
CA TYR A 241 -15.06 -8.90 -6.12
C TYR A 241 -13.71 -8.93 -5.40
N LEU A 242 -13.49 -8.06 -4.41
CA LEU A 242 -12.27 -8.01 -3.60
C LEU A 242 -12.55 -8.46 -2.17
N GLU A 243 -11.56 -9.14 -1.58
CA GLU A 243 -11.60 -9.52 -0.18
C GLU A 243 -10.77 -8.55 0.67
N PRO A 244 -11.33 -8.01 1.79
CA PRO A 244 -10.56 -7.20 2.73
C PRO A 244 -9.36 -7.98 3.30
N VAL A 245 -8.17 -7.43 3.16
CA VAL A 245 -6.92 -8.09 3.58
C VAL A 245 -6.60 -7.83 5.04
N MET A 246 -7.00 -6.66 5.56
CA MET A 246 -6.68 -6.20 6.90
C MET A 246 -7.76 -6.55 7.92
N THR A 247 -7.34 -7.11 9.07
CA THR A 247 -8.11 -7.05 10.31
C THR A 247 -7.27 -6.38 11.40
N LEU A 248 -7.76 -5.26 11.94
CA LEU A 248 -7.18 -4.60 13.11
C LEU A 248 -8.05 -4.91 14.32
N GLU A 249 -7.53 -5.71 15.23
CA GLU A 249 -8.24 -6.17 16.42
C GLU A 249 -7.43 -5.94 17.70
N THR A 250 -8.14 -5.93 18.81
CA THR A 250 -7.61 -5.86 20.17
C THR A 250 -8.54 -6.57 21.14
N GLU A 251 -8.30 -6.46 22.46
CA GLU A 251 -9.14 -7.08 23.48
C GLU A 251 -9.46 -6.07 24.58
N LEU A 252 -10.59 -6.29 25.27
CA LEU A 252 -10.89 -5.57 26.49
C LEU A 252 -9.86 -5.93 27.56
N VAL A 253 -9.16 -4.92 28.10
CA VAL A 253 -8.18 -5.08 29.19
C VAL A 253 -8.71 -4.61 30.53
N PHE A 254 -9.79 -3.84 30.53
CA PHE A 254 -10.47 -3.37 31.74
C PHE A 254 -11.94 -3.09 31.42
N VAL A 255 -12.84 -3.44 32.37
CA VAL A 255 -14.28 -3.20 32.28
C VAL A 255 -14.76 -2.64 33.63
N LYS A 256 -15.59 -1.61 33.57
CA LYS A 256 -16.17 -0.99 34.76
C LYS A 256 -17.61 -0.57 34.54
N ARG A 257 -18.40 -0.62 35.62
CA ARG A 257 -19.72 -0.01 35.70
C ARG A 257 -19.60 1.41 36.21
N CYS A 258 -20.26 2.34 35.59
CA CYS A 258 -20.20 3.76 35.93
C CYS A 258 -21.51 4.24 36.51
N HIS A 259 -21.44 5.37 37.28
CA HIS A 259 -22.61 6.13 37.70
C HIS A 259 -22.89 7.23 36.68
N LYS A 260 -24.11 7.77 36.76
CA LYS A 260 -24.51 8.89 35.93
C LYS A 260 -23.62 10.10 36.12
N GLY A 261 -23.15 10.68 35.00
CA GLY A 261 -22.42 11.93 34.98
C GLY A 261 -20.90 11.78 35.27
N GLU A 262 -20.37 10.57 35.29
CA GLU A 262 -18.91 10.37 35.31
C GLU A 262 -18.31 10.72 33.94
N GLY A 263 -17.30 11.61 33.92
CA GLY A 263 -16.61 11.98 32.70
C GLY A 263 -15.67 10.89 32.20
N VAL A 264 -15.68 10.62 30.85
CA VAL A 264 -14.81 9.65 30.21
C VAL A 264 -13.71 10.36 29.44
N SER A 265 -12.44 9.99 29.71
CA SER A 265 -11.24 10.47 29.02
C SER A 265 -11.00 11.98 29.11
N TYR A 266 -10.06 12.48 28.30
CA TYR A 266 -9.60 13.87 28.33
C TYR A 266 -10.68 14.86 27.88
N GLY A 267 -10.85 15.92 28.68
CA GLY A 267 -11.77 17.01 28.37
C GLY A 267 -13.25 16.65 28.53
N HIS A 268 -13.53 15.46 29.09
CA HIS A 268 -14.87 14.99 29.44
C HIS A 268 -15.89 15.28 28.34
N THR A 269 -15.57 14.86 27.11
CA THR A 269 -16.45 15.03 25.95
C THR A 269 -17.61 14.03 25.92
N TYR A 270 -17.58 13.07 26.86
CA TYR A 270 -18.63 12.10 27.11
C TYR A 270 -18.87 11.96 28.61
N TYR A 271 -20.12 11.87 29.01
CA TYR A 271 -20.57 11.61 30.36
C TYR A 271 -21.45 10.37 30.38
N THR A 272 -21.18 9.47 31.33
CA THR A 272 -21.89 8.20 31.46
C THR A 272 -23.33 8.36 31.94
N GLU A 273 -24.20 7.42 31.57
CA GLU A 273 -25.50 7.23 32.19
C GLU A 273 -25.43 6.28 33.41
N GLU A 274 -26.51 6.23 34.20
CA GLU A 274 -26.56 5.36 35.39
C GLU A 274 -26.48 3.88 35.03
N GLY A 275 -25.49 3.21 35.57
CA GLY A 275 -25.27 1.79 35.33
C GLY A 275 -24.62 1.41 34.03
N GLU A 276 -24.14 2.40 33.26
CA GLU A 276 -23.43 2.17 31.98
C GLU A 276 -22.13 1.40 32.20
N TRP A 277 -21.85 0.46 31.32
CA TRP A 277 -20.60 -0.29 31.29
C TRP A 277 -19.62 0.29 30.28
N ILE A 278 -18.38 0.55 30.73
CA ILE A 278 -17.30 1.07 29.90
C ILE A 278 -16.18 0.06 29.84
N GLY A 279 -15.81 -0.33 28.61
CA GLY A 279 -14.63 -1.13 28.29
C GLY A 279 -13.44 -0.26 27.93
N THR A 280 -12.24 -0.67 28.31
CA THR A 280 -10.98 -0.06 27.87
C THR A 280 -10.18 -1.06 27.04
N VAL A 281 -9.68 -0.60 25.88
CA VAL A 281 -8.79 -1.37 25.01
C VAL A 281 -7.43 -0.67 24.87
N PRO A 282 -6.32 -1.44 24.74
CA PRO A 282 -4.96 -0.91 24.78
C PRO A 282 -4.47 -0.49 23.39
N VAL A 283 -5.21 0.42 22.73
CA VAL A 283 -4.82 1.03 21.45
C VAL A 283 -5.32 2.47 21.40
N GLY A 284 -4.54 3.38 20.86
CA GLY A 284 -4.87 4.79 20.80
C GLY A 284 -4.15 5.53 19.65
N TYR A 285 -4.13 6.87 19.73
CA TYR A 285 -3.55 7.68 18.67
C TYR A 285 -2.04 7.53 18.51
N GLY A 286 -1.32 7.10 19.55
CA GLY A 286 0.11 6.76 19.48
C GLY A 286 0.40 5.47 18.69
N ASP A 287 -0.65 4.70 18.38
CA ASP A 287 -0.61 3.55 17.48
C ASP A 287 -0.98 3.89 16.04
N GLY A 288 -1.33 5.17 15.80
CA GLY A 288 -1.71 5.66 14.48
C GLY A 288 -3.22 5.80 14.26
N LEU A 289 -4.07 5.46 15.23
CA LEU A 289 -5.50 5.69 15.11
C LEU A 289 -5.83 7.20 15.11
N PRO A 290 -6.67 7.69 14.20
CA PRO A 290 -7.07 9.09 14.19
C PRO A 290 -7.80 9.49 15.48
N ARG A 291 -7.41 10.60 16.11
CA ARG A 291 -8.12 11.11 17.31
C ARG A 291 -9.58 11.48 17.05
N LYS A 292 -9.95 11.69 15.79
CA LYS A 292 -11.32 11.97 15.34
C LYS A 292 -12.26 10.74 15.43
N MET A 293 -11.73 9.56 15.75
CA MET A 293 -12.55 8.34 15.87
C MET A 293 -13.48 8.32 17.10
N GLN A 294 -13.52 9.35 17.95
CA GLN A 294 -14.56 9.45 18.98
C GLN A 294 -15.95 9.37 18.33
N GLY A 295 -16.79 8.45 18.78
CA GLY A 295 -18.12 8.18 18.23
C GLY A 295 -18.16 7.16 17.10
N PHE A 296 -17.01 6.80 16.49
CA PHE A 296 -16.94 5.67 15.56
C PHE A 296 -17.31 4.38 16.32
N GLU A 297 -17.96 3.46 15.61
CA GLU A 297 -18.43 2.21 16.20
C GLU A 297 -17.46 1.07 15.87
N VAL A 298 -16.86 0.48 16.90
CA VAL A 298 -16.09 -0.78 16.78
C VAL A 298 -17.00 -1.97 16.98
N ILE A 299 -16.56 -3.18 16.61
CA ILE A 299 -17.38 -4.39 16.71
C ILE A 299 -16.98 -5.18 17.96
N VAL A 300 -17.96 -5.51 18.80
CA VAL A 300 -17.81 -6.35 20.00
C VAL A 300 -18.92 -7.39 20.02
N ASN A 301 -18.57 -8.67 20.03
CA ASN A 301 -19.51 -9.79 19.99
C ASN A 301 -20.53 -9.71 18.83
N GLY A 302 -20.07 -9.24 17.64
CA GLY A 302 -20.91 -9.12 16.47
C GLY A 302 -21.88 -7.93 16.48
N GLU A 303 -21.68 -6.95 17.36
CA GLU A 303 -22.50 -5.75 17.44
C GLU A 303 -21.64 -4.48 17.44
N HIS A 304 -22.12 -3.41 16.81
CA HIS A 304 -21.47 -2.12 16.83
C HIS A 304 -21.53 -1.46 18.21
N ARG A 305 -20.40 -0.92 18.68
CA ARG A 305 -20.24 -0.25 19.99
C ARG A 305 -19.45 1.04 19.83
N PRO A 306 -19.98 2.17 20.29
CA PRO A 306 -19.35 3.47 20.08
C PRO A 306 -18.10 3.63 20.94
N ILE A 307 -17.08 4.25 20.36
CA ILE A 307 -15.94 4.80 21.08
C ILE A 307 -16.41 6.03 21.85
N VAL A 308 -16.25 6.03 23.17
CA VAL A 308 -16.73 7.11 24.04
C VAL A 308 -15.59 7.91 24.66
N GLY A 309 -15.73 9.23 24.63
CA GLY A 309 -14.67 10.15 25.00
C GLY A 309 -13.52 10.19 23.99
N LYS A 310 -12.56 11.10 24.20
CA LYS A 310 -11.41 11.26 23.29
C LYS A 310 -10.46 10.08 23.40
N LEU A 311 -9.90 9.63 22.28
CA LEU A 311 -8.82 8.65 22.29
C LEU A 311 -7.63 9.22 23.08
N ALA A 312 -7.09 8.40 23.99
CA ALA A 312 -5.82 8.66 24.63
C ALA A 312 -4.64 8.19 23.72
N MET A 313 -3.42 8.40 24.17
CA MET A 313 -2.22 8.00 23.39
C MET A 313 -2.18 6.48 23.14
N ASP A 314 -2.48 5.70 24.19
CA ASP A 314 -2.30 4.24 24.19
C ASP A 314 -3.58 3.45 24.48
N GLN A 315 -4.71 4.14 24.66
CA GLN A 315 -5.98 3.54 25.06
C GLN A 315 -7.17 4.27 24.46
N MET A 316 -8.26 3.55 24.24
CA MET A 316 -9.57 4.13 23.98
C MET A 316 -10.64 3.41 24.81
N MET A 317 -11.78 4.07 25.01
CA MET A 317 -12.90 3.55 25.78
C MET A 317 -14.09 3.32 24.89
N ILE A 318 -14.86 2.27 25.20
CA ILE A 318 -16.00 1.78 24.41
C ILE A 318 -17.18 1.64 25.35
N SER A 319 -18.37 2.10 24.96
CA SER A 319 -19.61 1.80 25.68
C SER A 319 -20.03 0.36 25.40
N LEU A 320 -20.35 -0.37 26.45
CA LEU A 320 -20.68 -1.80 26.41
C LEU A 320 -22.14 -2.05 26.75
N PRO A 321 -22.78 -3.13 26.24
CA PRO A 321 -24.17 -3.47 26.54
C PRO A 321 -24.38 -3.99 27.96
N GLY A 322 -23.29 -4.37 28.62
CA GLY A 322 -23.27 -4.97 29.97
C GLY A 322 -21.86 -5.32 30.37
N GLU A 323 -21.72 -6.07 31.47
CA GLU A 323 -20.43 -6.61 31.88
C GLU A 323 -19.96 -7.67 30.86
N LEU A 324 -18.77 -7.45 30.31
CA LEU A 324 -18.10 -8.40 29.42
C LEU A 324 -16.77 -8.86 30.04
N PRO A 325 -16.35 -10.10 29.77
CA PRO A 325 -15.05 -10.59 30.25
C PRO A 325 -13.87 -9.80 29.70
N ILE A 326 -12.82 -9.61 30.51
CA ILE A 326 -11.51 -9.21 30.03
C ILE A 326 -11.02 -10.25 29.02
N GLY A 327 -10.40 -9.83 27.91
CA GLY A 327 -10.02 -10.68 26.80
C GLY A 327 -11.11 -10.81 25.72
N THR A 328 -12.28 -10.15 25.91
CA THR A 328 -13.29 -10.10 24.81
C THR A 328 -12.70 -9.33 23.63
N THR A 329 -12.74 -9.94 22.45
CA THR A 329 -12.22 -9.34 21.20
C THR A 329 -13.02 -8.11 20.80
N VAL A 330 -12.28 -7.07 20.40
CA VAL A 330 -12.79 -5.83 19.83
C VAL A 330 -12.18 -5.66 18.46
N THR A 331 -12.99 -5.65 17.40
CA THR A 331 -12.55 -5.43 16.03
C THR A 331 -12.76 -3.97 15.65
N ILE A 332 -11.68 -3.31 15.26
CA ILE A 332 -11.68 -1.90 14.84
C ILE A 332 -11.91 -1.81 13.33
N ILE A 333 -11.15 -2.61 12.57
CA ILE A 333 -11.28 -2.84 11.13
C ILE A 333 -11.36 -4.35 10.96
N GLY A 334 -12.31 -4.85 10.17
CA GLY A 334 -12.52 -6.27 9.92
C GLY A 334 -13.93 -6.73 10.28
N ARG A 335 -14.13 -8.03 10.37
CA ARG A 335 -15.45 -8.66 10.50
C ARG A 335 -15.59 -9.49 11.76
N GLN A 336 -16.75 -9.43 12.41
CA GLN A 336 -17.20 -10.37 13.42
C GLN A 336 -18.63 -10.86 13.07
N GLY A 337 -18.78 -12.12 12.66
CA GLY A 337 -20.04 -12.65 12.16
C GLY A 337 -20.48 -11.92 10.89
N ASP A 338 -21.69 -11.37 10.92
CA ASP A 338 -22.27 -10.62 9.78
C ASP A 338 -21.98 -9.10 9.83
N VAL A 339 -21.27 -8.63 10.87
CA VAL A 339 -20.94 -7.21 11.06
C VAL A 339 -19.51 -6.95 10.62
N GLU A 340 -19.31 -5.88 9.82
CA GLU A 340 -18.02 -5.50 9.26
C GLU A 340 -17.77 -4.01 9.41
N ASN A 341 -16.51 -3.64 9.66
CA ASN A 341 -15.96 -2.31 9.50
C ASN A 341 -14.82 -2.39 8.50
N ARG A 342 -14.95 -1.76 7.37
CA ARG A 342 -13.89 -1.68 6.36
C ARG A 342 -12.91 -0.55 6.67
N LEU A 343 -11.75 -0.58 6.03
CA LEU A 343 -10.79 0.52 6.12
C LEU A 343 -11.41 1.84 5.61
N GLU A 344 -12.23 1.74 4.57
CA GLU A 344 -12.98 2.83 3.96
C GLU A 344 -13.98 3.46 4.94
N ASP A 345 -14.67 2.66 5.75
CA ASP A 345 -15.63 3.17 6.75
C ASP A 345 -14.94 4.07 7.79
N VAL A 346 -13.74 3.66 8.24
CA VAL A 346 -12.93 4.49 9.15
C VAL A 346 -12.47 5.76 8.46
N ALA A 347 -12.02 5.66 7.21
CA ALA A 347 -11.54 6.78 6.42
C ALA A 347 -12.64 7.81 6.20
N ASP A 348 -13.82 7.39 5.77
CA ASP A 348 -14.99 8.23 5.55
C ASP A 348 -15.43 8.92 6.83
N TYR A 349 -15.51 8.18 7.96
CA TYR A 349 -15.90 8.75 9.25
C TYR A 349 -14.98 9.89 9.70
N VAL A 350 -13.68 9.78 9.48
CA VAL A 350 -12.70 10.81 9.90
C VAL A 350 -12.41 11.85 8.82
N GLY A 351 -12.86 11.65 7.58
CA GLY A 351 -12.64 12.52 6.43
C GLY A 351 -11.20 12.47 5.92
N LEU A 352 -10.63 11.26 5.76
CA LEU A 352 -9.30 10.98 5.23
C LEU A 352 -9.40 9.92 4.12
N ALA A 353 -8.33 9.77 3.33
CA ALA A 353 -8.24 8.64 2.41
C ALA A 353 -7.91 7.33 3.17
N PRO A 354 -8.36 6.15 2.69
CA PRO A 354 -8.05 4.87 3.31
C PRO A 354 -6.55 4.66 3.57
N TRP A 355 -5.71 5.13 2.65
CA TRP A 355 -4.24 5.00 2.76
C TRP A 355 -3.61 5.91 3.81
N GLU A 356 -4.25 7.02 4.17
CA GLU A 356 -3.79 7.85 5.29
C GLU A 356 -4.03 7.14 6.62
N ILE A 357 -5.12 6.36 6.73
CA ILE A 357 -5.39 5.52 7.89
C ILE A 357 -4.35 4.40 8.00
N SER A 358 -4.24 3.58 6.95
CA SER A 358 -3.39 2.38 7.00
C SER A 358 -1.90 2.71 7.14
N THR A 359 -1.38 3.70 6.38
CA THR A 359 0.02 4.15 6.49
C THR A 359 0.31 4.87 7.81
N GLY A 360 -0.72 5.41 8.47
CA GLY A 360 -0.64 6.01 9.80
C GLY A 360 -0.40 4.98 10.91
N LEU A 361 -0.78 3.71 10.70
CA LEU A 361 -0.63 2.65 11.71
C LEU A 361 0.85 2.38 12.01
N GLN A 362 1.23 2.61 13.27
CA GLN A 362 2.61 2.57 13.72
C GLN A 362 3.14 1.13 13.83
N GLU A 363 4.46 0.95 13.66
CA GLU A 363 5.15 -0.34 13.78
C GLU A 363 5.05 -1.00 15.17
N ARG A 364 4.60 -0.28 16.18
CA ARG A 364 4.36 -0.86 17.51
C ARG A 364 3.16 -1.82 17.53
N ILE A 365 2.25 -1.78 16.54
CA ILE A 365 1.21 -2.80 16.32
C ILE A 365 1.88 -4.04 15.74
N TYR A 366 1.70 -5.19 16.41
CA TYR A 366 2.20 -6.47 15.89
C TYR A 366 1.41 -6.87 14.64
N ARG A 367 2.14 -7.19 13.58
CA ARG A 367 1.57 -7.64 12.29
C ARG A 367 1.86 -9.11 12.08
N GLN A 368 0.85 -9.86 11.64
CA GLN A 368 0.98 -11.28 11.37
C GLN A 368 0.17 -11.70 10.15
N ILE A 369 0.65 -12.72 9.45
CA ILE A 369 -0.11 -13.37 8.38
C ILE A 369 -1.02 -14.39 9.03
N THR A 370 -2.27 -14.43 8.57
CA THR A 370 -3.28 -15.42 8.96
C THR A 370 -3.78 -16.17 7.73
N ASP A 371 -4.47 -17.26 7.96
CA ASP A 371 -5.03 -18.11 6.90
C ASP A 371 -6.16 -17.42 6.11
#